data_cdfa6a1d6ec9b1fb268e7b71ea4910e5
#
_entry.id   cdfa6a1d6ec9b1fb268e7b71ea4910e5
#
_cell.length_a   1.000
_cell.length_b   1.000
_cell.length_c   1.000
_cell.angle_alpha   90.00
_cell.angle_beta   90.00
_cell.angle_gamma   90.00
#
_symmetry.space_group_name_H-M   'P 1'
#
loop_
_entity.id
_entity.type
_entity.pdbx_description
1 polymer ?
#
loop_
_entity_poly.entity_id
_entity_poly.type
_entity_poly.pdbx_seq_one_letter_code
_entity_poly.pdbx_strand_id
1 'polypeptide(L)'
;MEETESFEQHRQSRRSRTSVAELFRHKRACLIVAGLTLGGTVAFYAYTTYMQKFLVNSAGMSKADASMVSVASLIAFVLMQPVFGSLSDRVGRRPLLIAFGVLGTLCTVPIFSALTTVRTMGGALALISAALLIVSLYSSVSAVAKAELFPVEIRALGVGLPYAITVSLFGGTAEYIALWTKSIGHETWFFWYVSGCVMVSLLCYLWMPDPKTVSCIDRD
;
A
#
# COMPACT_ATOMS: atom_id res chain seq x y z
N MET A 1 -36.33 16.92 9.69
CA MET A 1 -36.57 15.87 8.69
C MET A 1 -36.61 14.57 9.48
N GLU A 2 -37.80 13.98 9.61
CA GLU A 2 -37.96 12.68 10.26
C GLU A 2 -37.36 11.62 9.36
N GLU A 3 -36.39 10.88 9.88
CA GLU A 3 -35.85 9.70 9.20
C GLU A 3 -37.01 8.70 9.04
N THR A 4 -37.19 8.19 7.83
CA THR A 4 -38.26 7.24 7.52
C THR A 4 -38.11 5.99 8.37
N GLU A 5 -39.21 5.48 8.95
CA GLU A 5 -39.24 4.27 9.80
C GLU A 5 -38.56 3.06 9.13
N SER A 6 -38.61 2.96 7.81
CA SER A 6 -37.90 1.95 7.03
C SER A 6 -36.38 2.06 7.15
N PHE A 7 -35.83 3.27 7.29
CA PHE A 7 -34.38 3.48 7.47
C PHE A 7 -33.92 3.07 8.88
N GLU A 8 -34.74 3.35 9.91
CA GLU A 8 -34.46 2.91 11.27
C GLU A 8 -34.55 1.39 11.43
N GLN A 9 -35.55 0.75 10.81
CA GLN A 9 -35.67 -0.72 10.80
C GLN A 9 -34.50 -1.37 10.07
N HIS A 10 -34.03 -0.84 8.93
CA HIS A 10 -32.85 -1.28 8.22
C HIS A 10 -31.57 -1.03 9.02
N ARG A 11 -31.48 0.07 9.73
CA ARG A 11 -30.34 0.41 10.60
C ARG A 11 -30.26 -0.52 11.82
N GLN A 12 -31.37 -0.89 12.42
CA GLN A 12 -31.41 -1.83 13.54
C GLN A 12 -31.10 -3.26 13.11
N SER A 13 -31.60 -3.73 11.97
CA SER A 13 -31.28 -5.04 11.42
C SER A 13 -29.81 -5.14 10.97
N ARG A 14 -29.21 -4.06 10.47
CA ARG A 14 -27.76 -3.98 10.17
C ARG A 14 -26.89 -3.99 11.42
N ARG A 15 -27.27 -3.26 12.49
CA ARG A 15 -26.49 -3.23 13.74
C ARG A 15 -26.40 -4.57 14.44
N SER A 16 -27.40 -5.43 14.33
CA SER A 16 -27.39 -6.74 14.98
C SER A 16 -26.51 -7.78 14.26
N ARG A 17 -26.13 -7.54 12.99
CA ARG A 17 -25.37 -8.51 12.16
C ARG A 17 -23.89 -8.20 12.00
N THR A 18 -23.44 -6.99 12.30
CA THR A 18 -22.03 -6.61 12.12
C THR A 18 -21.28 -6.76 13.45
N SER A 19 -21.03 -7.98 13.84
CA SER A 19 -20.22 -8.27 15.04
C SER A 19 -18.77 -8.60 14.64
N VAL A 20 -17.82 -8.13 15.46
CA VAL A 20 -16.41 -8.54 15.36
C VAL A 20 -16.27 -10.08 15.38
N ALA A 21 -17.19 -10.77 16.07
CA ALA A 21 -17.26 -12.23 16.08
C ALA A 21 -17.55 -12.83 14.69
N GLU A 22 -18.34 -12.14 13.85
CA GLU A 22 -18.60 -12.59 12.48
C GLU A 22 -17.36 -12.44 11.58
N LEU A 23 -16.51 -11.47 11.87
CA LEU A 23 -15.23 -11.29 11.19
C LEU A 23 -14.30 -12.50 11.37
N PHE A 24 -14.33 -13.16 12.55
CA PHE A 24 -13.54 -14.38 12.79
C PHE A 24 -13.96 -15.56 11.90
N ARG A 25 -15.18 -15.55 11.37
CA ARG A 25 -15.60 -16.53 10.35
C ARG A 25 -14.88 -16.33 9.02
N HIS A 26 -14.48 -15.08 8.73
CA HIS A 26 -13.77 -14.68 7.51
C HIS A 26 -12.26 -14.47 7.74
N LYS A 27 -11.66 -15.16 8.72
CA LYS A 27 -10.24 -15.04 9.10
C LYS A 27 -9.27 -15.12 7.92
N ARG A 28 -9.57 -15.99 6.92
CA ARG A 28 -8.75 -16.12 5.71
C ARG A 28 -8.76 -14.84 4.89
N ALA A 29 -9.91 -14.22 4.69
CA ALA A 29 -10.02 -12.93 3.98
C ALA A 29 -9.31 -11.81 4.75
N CYS A 30 -9.43 -11.76 6.08
CA CYS A 30 -8.71 -10.80 6.92
C CYS A 30 -7.18 -10.95 6.80
N LEU A 31 -6.67 -12.19 6.81
CA LEU A 31 -5.23 -12.46 6.62
C LEU A 31 -4.76 -12.04 5.22
N ILE A 32 -5.57 -12.28 4.19
CA ILE A 32 -5.29 -11.82 2.83
C ILE A 32 -5.22 -10.29 2.80
N VAL A 33 -6.18 -9.58 3.41
CA VAL A 33 -6.16 -8.11 3.49
C VAL A 33 -4.91 -7.60 4.20
N ALA A 34 -4.53 -8.22 5.33
CA ALA A 34 -3.31 -7.86 6.06
C ALA A 34 -2.06 -8.09 5.20
N GLY A 35 -1.92 -9.26 4.57
CA GLY A 35 -0.81 -9.58 3.69
C GLY A 35 -0.76 -8.70 2.44
N LEU A 36 -1.91 -8.40 1.83
CA LEU A 36 -2.07 -7.46 0.73
C LEU A 36 -1.56 -6.06 1.11
N THR A 37 -1.87 -5.62 2.33
CA THR A 37 -1.59 -4.27 2.82
C THR A 37 -0.14 -4.09 3.24
N LEU A 38 0.49 -5.11 3.81
CA LEU A 38 1.80 -5.07 4.45
C LEU A 38 2.86 -4.38 3.58
N GLY A 39 3.25 -5.01 2.47
CA GLY A 39 4.33 -4.53 1.61
C GLY A 39 3.98 -3.22 0.90
N GLY A 40 2.72 -3.08 0.45
CA GLY A 40 2.25 -1.85 -0.18
C GLY A 40 2.33 -0.66 0.77
N THR A 41 1.96 -0.83 2.03
CA THR A 41 2.03 0.22 3.05
C THR A 41 3.48 0.58 3.39
N VAL A 42 4.32 -0.42 3.66
CA VAL A 42 5.74 -0.16 3.98
C VAL A 42 6.44 0.56 2.83
N ALA A 43 6.24 0.10 1.59
CA ALA A 43 6.81 0.76 0.39
C ALA A 43 6.26 2.19 0.22
N PHE A 44 4.95 2.40 0.42
CA PHE A 44 4.33 3.72 0.34
C PHE A 44 4.96 4.68 1.35
N TYR A 45 5.03 4.33 2.63
CA TYR A 45 5.61 5.18 3.66
C TYR A 45 7.11 5.40 3.44
N ALA A 46 7.85 4.40 2.97
CA ALA A 46 9.27 4.52 2.66
C ALA A 46 9.52 5.55 1.54
N TYR A 47 8.75 5.49 0.45
CA TYR A 47 8.96 6.36 -0.71
C TYR A 47 8.23 7.70 -0.65
N THR A 48 7.26 7.89 0.25
CA THR A 48 6.56 9.17 0.44
C THR A 48 7.03 9.89 1.69
N THR A 49 6.81 9.32 2.86
CA THR A 49 7.03 9.98 4.14
C THR A 49 8.51 10.03 4.53
N TYR A 50 9.22 8.91 4.42
CA TYR A 50 10.63 8.83 4.81
C TYR A 50 11.58 9.40 3.75
N MET A 51 11.21 9.38 2.48
CA MET A 51 12.10 9.70 1.37
C MET A 51 12.72 11.09 1.46
N GLN A 52 11.97 12.12 1.87
CA GLN A 52 12.52 13.46 2.04
C GLN A 52 13.65 13.49 3.09
N LYS A 53 13.46 12.79 4.20
CA LYS A 53 14.49 12.67 5.24
C LYS A 53 15.71 11.88 4.75
N PHE A 54 15.48 10.84 3.96
CA PHE A 54 16.53 10.04 3.34
C PHE A 54 17.39 10.88 2.39
N LEU A 55 16.78 11.68 1.52
CA LEU A 55 17.51 12.56 0.59
C LEU A 55 18.41 13.56 1.32
N VAL A 56 17.93 14.14 2.42
CA VAL A 56 18.73 15.08 3.22
C VAL A 56 19.83 14.35 3.99
N ASN A 57 19.46 13.29 4.70
CA ASN A 57 20.34 12.67 5.71
C ASN A 57 21.32 11.66 5.11
N SER A 58 20.97 10.99 4.01
CA SER A 58 21.75 9.89 3.42
C SER A 58 22.32 10.25 2.05
N ALA A 59 21.53 10.94 1.20
CA ALA A 59 22.01 11.43 -0.08
C ALA A 59 22.74 12.79 0.01
N GLY A 60 22.67 13.51 1.14
CA GLY A 60 23.35 14.78 1.36
C GLY A 60 22.77 15.95 0.55
N MET A 61 21.51 15.89 0.14
CA MET A 61 20.84 16.96 -0.59
C MET A 61 20.44 18.10 0.36
N SER A 62 20.33 19.32 -0.19
CA SER A 62 19.76 20.43 0.56
C SER A 62 18.29 20.16 0.91
N LYS A 63 17.80 20.72 2.02
CA LYS A 63 16.39 20.57 2.41
C LYS A 63 15.44 21.12 1.34
N ALA A 64 15.83 22.19 0.64
CA ALA A 64 15.04 22.80 -0.42
C ALA A 64 14.92 21.84 -1.62
N ASP A 65 16.05 21.30 -2.11
CA ASP A 65 16.05 20.38 -3.24
C ASP A 65 15.30 19.07 -2.91
N ALA A 66 15.52 18.51 -1.71
CA ALA A 66 14.81 17.32 -1.26
C ALA A 66 13.28 17.55 -1.20
N SER A 67 12.84 18.73 -0.76
CA SER A 67 11.42 19.09 -0.77
C SER A 67 10.87 19.22 -2.17
N MET A 68 11.61 19.85 -3.09
CA MET A 68 11.20 20.01 -4.50
C MET A 68 11.08 18.66 -5.20
N VAL A 69 12.07 17.79 -5.01
CA VAL A 69 12.04 16.40 -5.54
C VAL A 69 10.85 15.63 -4.98
N SER A 70 10.60 15.72 -3.67
CA SER A 70 9.48 15.02 -3.04
C SER A 70 8.13 15.50 -3.58
N VAL A 71 7.92 16.80 -3.68
CA VAL A 71 6.67 17.38 -4.21
C VAL A 71 6.47 16.99 -5.67
N ALA A 72 7.50 17.14 -6.51
CA ALA A 72 7.41 16.82 -7.93
C ALA A 72 7.10 15.33 -8.17
N SER A 73 7.76 14.46 -7.43
CA SER A 73 7.53 13.00 -7.52
C SER A 73 6.14 12.58 -7.01
N LEU A 74 5.62 13.24 -5.96
CA LEU A 74 4.26 12.99 -5.46
C LEU A 74 3.19 13.49 -6.45
N ILE A 75 3.42 14.62 -7.12
CA ILE A 75 2.51 15.09 -8.18
C ILE A 75 2.46 14.05 -9.31
N ALA A 76 3.62 13.57 -9.77
CA ALA A 76 3.68 12.52 -10.80
C ALA A 76 2.95 11.25 -10.34
N PHE A 77 3.14 10.86 -9.08
CA PHE A 77 2.45 9.70 -8.47
C PHE A 77 0.93 9.86 -8.51
N VAL A 78 0.39 11.02 -8.11
CA VAL A 78 -1.06 11.29 -8.12
C VAL A 78 -1.62 11.23 -9.54
N LEU A 79 -0.91 11.81 -10.52
CA LEU A 79 -1.33 11.80 -11.93
C LEU A 79 -1.33 10.37 -12.53
N MET A 80 -0.51 9.47 -12.01
CA MET A 80 -0.47 8.08 -12.47
C MET A 80 -1.61 7.21 -11.88
N GLN A 81 -2.27 7.62 -10.78
CA GLN A 81 -3.33 6.82 -10.16
C GLN A 81 -4.48 6.49 -11.12
N PRO A 82 -5.10 7.46 -11.83
CA PRO A 82 -6.18 7.16 -12.78
C PRO A 82 -5.71 6.30 -13.97
N VAL A 83 -4.46 6.45 -14.40
CA VAL A 83 -3.90 5.65 -15.50
C VAL A 83 -3.83 4.17 -15.11
N PHE A 84 -3.26 3.86 -13.94
CA PHE A 84 -3.19 2.48 -13.45
C PHE A 84 -4.55 1.95 -12.99
N GLY A 85 -5.45 2.81 -12.49
CA GLY A 85 -6.83 2.45 -12.23
C GLY A 85 -7.53 1.96 -13.51
N SER A 86 -7.49 2.75 -14.57
CA SER A 86 -8.05 2.39 -15.88
C SER A 86 -7.38 1.14 -16.50
N LEU A 87 -6.07 0.99 -16.33
CA LEU A 87 -5.36 -0.21 -16.76
C LEU A 87 -5.87 -1.44 -16.03
N SER A 88 -6.13 -1.32 -14.71
CA SER A 88 -6.63 -2.42 -13.88
C SER A 88 -8.01 -2.91 -14.31
N ASP A 89 -8.86 -2.02 -14.82
CA ASP A 89 -10.18 -2.39 -15.32
C ASP A 89 -10.09 -3.28 -16.56
N ARG A 90 -9.05 -3.09 -17.38
CA ARG A 90 -8.81 -3.89 -18.61
C ARG A 90 -8.07 -5.19 -18.32
N VAL A 91 -6.96 -5.12 -17.61
CA VAL A 91 -6.03 -6.25 -17.39
C VAL A 91 -6.44 -7.09 -16.17
N GLY A 92 -7.13 -6.49 -15.21
CA GLY A 92 -7.48 -7.10 -13.94
C GLY A 92 -6.62 -6.58 -12.78
N ARG A 93 -7.13 -6.74 -11.56
CA ARG A 93 -6.46 -6.22 -10.36
C ARG A 93 -5.26 -7.06 -9.95
N ARG A 94 -5.39 -8.39 -10.03
CA ARG A 94 -4.35 -9.34 -9.62
C ARG A 94 -3.03 -9.20 -10.37
N PRO A 95 -3.00 -9.05 -11.73
CA PRO A 95 -1.76 -8.84 -12.45
C PRO A 95 -1.00 -7.59 -12.04
N LEU A 96 -1.70 -6.47 -11.74
CA LEU A 96 -1.05 -5.25 -11.27
C LEU A 96 -0.44 -5.43 -9.89
N LEU A 97 -1.14 -6.11 -8.97
CA LEU A 97 -0.61 -6.43 -7.64
C LEU A 97 0.62 -7.33 -7.73
N ILE A 98 0.60 -8.34 -8.60
CA ILE A 98 1.77 -9.21 -8.85
C ILE A 98 2.92 -8.40 -9.44
N ALA A 99 2.65 -7.53 -10.43
CA ALA A 99 3.66 -6.66 -11.01
C ALA A 99 4.29 -5.74 -9.95
N PHE A 100 3.48 -5.12 -9.08
CA PHE A 100 3.98 -4.39 -7.92
C PHE A 100 4.88 -5.27 -7.02
N GLY A 101 4.41 -6.47 -6.69
CA GLY A 101 5.16 -7.38 -5.82
C GLY A 101 6.52 -7.77 -6.40
N VAL A 102 6.56 -8.14 -7.69
CA VAL A 102 7.80 -8.51 -8.38
C VAL A 102 8.74 -7.31 -8.51
N LEU A 103 8.27 -6.22 -9.10
CA LEU A 103 9.09 -5.02 -9.31
C LEU A 103 9.53 -4.39 -7.98
N GLY A 104 8.62 -4.30 -7.00
CA GLY A 104 8.94 -3.76 -5.69
C GLY A 104 9.97 -4.59 -4.94
N THR A 105 9.88 -5.93 -5.00
CA THR A 105 10.88 -6.80 -4.37
C THR A 105 12.25 -6.66 -5.03
N LEU A 106 12.32 -6.63 -6.36
CA LEU A 106 13.59 -6.61 -7.11
C LEU A 106 14.21 -5.21 -7.15
N CYS A 107 13.40 -4.15 -7.29
CA CYS A 107 13.90 -2.79 -7.53
C CYS A 107 14.13 -1.97 -6.25
N THR A 108 13.54 -2.33 -5.12
CA THR A 108 13.66 -1.53 -3.88
C THR A 108 15.11 -1.36 -3.43
N VAL A 109 15.86 -2.46 -3.30
CA VAL A 109 17.26 -2.40 -2.85
C VAL A 109 18.14 -1.63 -3.85
N PRO A 110 18.12 -1.91 -5.17
CA PRO A 110 18.84 -1.12 -6.17
C PRO A 110 18.48 0.37 -6.16
N ILE A 111 17.20 0.73 -6.06
CA ILE A 111 16.76 2.13 -6.06
C ILE A 111 17.31 2.88 -4.84
N PHE A 112 17.15 2.33 -3.62
CA PHE A 112 17.70 2.94 -2.42
C PHE A 112 19.22 3.04 -2.48
N SER A 113 19.90 2.00 -2.94
CA SER A 113 21.36 2.00 -3.09
C SER A 113 21.83 3.04 -4.13
N ALA A 114 21.13 3.19 -5.25
CA ALA A 114 21.43 4.23 -6.23
C ALA A 114 21.19 5.65 -5.65
N LEU A 115 20.13 5.83 -4.86
CA LEU A 115 19.82 7.12 -4.23
C LEU A 115 20.91 7.58 -3.24
N THR A 116 21.66 6.68 -2.59
CA THR A 116 22.77 7.07 -1.72
C THR A 116 23.94 7.69 -2.50
N THR A 117 24.07 7.37 -3.79
CA THR A 117 25.17 7.83 -4.65
C THR A 117 24.80 8.99 -5.55
N VAL A 118 23.52 9.19 -5.80
CA VAL A 118 23.01 10.30 -6.65
C VAL A 118 23.20 11.65 -5.98
N ARG A 119 23.82 12.59 -6.72
CA ARG A 119 24.10 13.95 -6.27
C ARG A 119 23.30 15.02 -7.03
N THR A 120 22.54 14.61 -8.05
CA THR A 120 21.77 15.51 -8.89
C THR A 120 20.28 15.44 -8.56
N MET A 121 19.62 16.58 -8.55
CA MET A 121 18.17 16.67 -8.34
C MET A 121 17.38 15.86 -9.38
N GLY A 122 17.80 15.91 -10.66
CA GLY A 122 17.14 15.15 -11.72
C GLY A 122 17.29 13.64 -11.58
N GLY A 123 18.46 13.15 -11.15
CA GLY A 123 18.68 11.74 -10.88
C GLY A 123 17.84 11.22 -9.70
N ALA A 124 17.77 12.00 -8.61
CA ALA A 124 16.92 11.67 -7.47
C ALA A 124 15.43 11.65 -7.86
N LEU A 125 14.97 12.66 -8.61
CA LEU A 125 13.60 12.72 -9.10
C LEU A 125 13.25 11.51 -9.98
N ALA A 126 14.13 11.11 -10.89
CA ALA A 126 13.91 9.97 -11.76
C ALA A 126 13.79 8.64 -10.97
N LEU A 127 14.69 8.40 -10.00
CA LEU A 127 14.67 7.20 -9.19
C LEU A 127 13.45 7.11 -8.27
N ILE A 128 13.07 8.23 -7.62
CA ILE A 128 11.90 8.27 -6.76
C ILE A 128 10.63 8.14 -7.58
N SER A 129 10.54 8.79 -8.73
CA SER A 129 9.40 8.64 -9.64
C SER A 129 9.25 7.21 -10.13
N ALA A 130 10.35 6.53 -10.45
CA ALA A 130 10.33 5.10 -10.81
C ALA A 130 9.82 4.22 -9.65
N ALA A 131 10.26 4.48 -8.42
CA ALA A 131 9.77 3.78 -7.24
C ALA A 131 8.27 4.03 -7.01
N LEU A 132 7.83 5.27 -7.13
CA LEU A 132 6.42 5.63 -6.96
C LEU A 132 5.54 5.10 -8.09
N LEU A 133 6.05 4.97 -9.32
CA LEU A 133 5.36 4.26 -10.41
C LEU A 133 5.10 2.79 -10.04
N ILE A 134 6.08 2.11 -9.45
CA ILE A 134 5.90 0.74 -8.94
C ILE A 134 4.83 0.72 -7.84
N VAL A 135 4.87 1.65 -6.89
CA VAL A 135 3.87 1.75 -5.82
C VAL A 135 2.47 2.07 -6.37
N SER A 136 2.38 2.81 -7.48
CA SER A 136 1.11 3.14 -8.13
C SER A 136 0.35 1.90 -8.62
N LEU A 137 1.07 0.85 -9.03
CA LEU A 137 0.46 -0.45 -9.39
C LEU A 137 -0.34 -1.07 -8.24
N TYR A 138 0.08 -0.83 -7.01
CA TYR A 138 -0.61 -1.29 -5.81
C TYR A 138 -1.68 -0.29 -5.35
N SER A 139 -1.32 0.99 -5.20
CA SER A 139 -2.19 1.97 -4.55
C SER A 139 -3.47 2.24 -5.33
N SER A 140 -3.41 2.23 -6.66
CA SER A 140 -4.57 2.46 -7.53
C SER A 140 -5.64 1.36 -7.45
N VAL A 141 -5.27 0.13 -7.09
CA VAL A 141 -6.18 -1.03 -7.15
C VAL A 141 -6.45 -1.68 -5.79
N SER A 142 -5.62 -1.42 -4.79
CA SER A 142 -5.62 -2.15 -3.52
C SER A 142 -6.93 -2.01 -2.73
N ALA A 143 -7.59 -0.86 -2.79
CA ALA A 143 -8.85 -0.61 -2.09
C ALA A 143 -9.98 -1.49 -2.65
N VAL A 144 -10.10 -1.53 -3.99
CA VAL A 144 -11.11 -2.32 -4.70
C VAL A 144 -10.86 -3.81 -4.50
N ALA A 145 -9.60 -4.26 -4.68
CA ALA A 145 -9.23 -5.66 -4.50
C ALA A 145 -9.54 -6.19 -3.09
N LYS A 146 -9.40 -5.35 -2.05
CA LYS A 146 -9.77 -5.70 -0.67
C LYS A 146 -11.29 -5.73 -0.48
N ALA A 147 -12.01 -4.80 -1.08
CA ALA A 147 -13.47 -4.72 -0.98
C ALA A 147 -14.16 -5.94 -1.61
N GLU A 148 -13.60 -6.48 -2.69
CA GLU A 148 -14.12 -7.66 -3.40
C GLU A 148 -14.04 -8.96 -2.58
N LEU A 149 -13.21 -8.99 -1.51
CA LEU A 149 -13.05 -10.17 -0.65
C LEU A 149 -14.17 -10.36 0.39
N PHE A 150 -15.05 -9.36 0.57
CA PHE A 150 -16.08 -9.40 1.60
C PHE A 150 -17.47 -9.12 1.06
N PRO A 151 -18.51 -9.84 1.59
CA PRO A 151 -19.92 -9.48 1.37
C PRO A 151 -20.21 -8.04 1.86
N VAL A 152 -21.24 -7.41 1.26
CA VAL A 152 -21.58 -5.99 1.51
C VAL A 152 -21.82 -5.72 2.99
N GLU A 153 -22.45 -6.65 3.72
CA GLU A 153 -22.85 -6.49 5.12
C GLU A 153 -21.65 -6.30 6.07
N ILE A 154 -20.53 -6.96 5.80
CA ILE A 154 -19.34 -6.93 6.67
C ILE A 154 -18.15 -6.25 6.02
N ARG A 155 -18.26 -5.80 4.75
CA ARG A 155 -17.17 -5.25 3.93
C ARG A 155 -16.41 -4.11 4.62
N ALA A 156 -17.13 -3.16 5.20
CA ALA A 156 -16.52 -2.01 5.86
C ALA A 156 -15.63 -2.43 7.05
N LEU A 157 -16.12 -3.35 7.88
CA LEU A 157 -15.37 -3.87 9.03
C LEU A 157 -14.27 -4.85 8.59
N GLY A 158 -14.58 -5.72 7.63
CA GLY A 158 -13.68 -6.75 7.11
C GLY A 158 -12.46 -6.19 6.41
N VAL A 159 -12.61 -5.08 5.71
CA VAL A 159 -11.48 -4.34 5.12
C VAL A 159 -10.84 -3.41 6.14
N GLY A 160 -11.65 -2.62 6.86
CA GLY A 160 -11.15 -1.53 7.71
C GLY A 160 -10.29 -2.00 8.87
N LEU A 161 -10.71 -3.04 9.60
CA LEU A 161 -9.99 -3.48 10.79
C LEU A 161 -8.61 -4.11 10.47
N PRO A 162 -8.50 -5.11 9.58
CA PRO A 162 -7.18 -5.65 9.22
C PRO A 162 -6.26 -4.61 8.56
N TYR A 163 -6.83 -3.72 7.73
CA TYR A 163 -6.11 -2.62 7.12
C TYR A 163 -5.54 -1.66 8.18
N ALA A 164 -6.38 -1.19 9.10
CA ALA A 164 -5.96 -0.25 10.14
C ALA A 164 -4.85 -0.83 11.03
N ILE A 165 -4.99 -2.09 11.46
CA ILE A 165 -3.98 -2.78 12.27
C ILE A 165 -2.66 -2.86 11.49
N THR A 166 -2.71 -3.29 10.23
CA THR A 166 -1.50 -3.47 9.41
C THR A 166 -0.81 -2.14 9.13
N VAL A 167 -1.57 -1.10 8.77
CA VAL A 167 -1.02 0.24 8.53
C VAL A 167 -0.41 0.83 9.80
N SER A 168 -1.07 0.70 10.94
CA SER A 168 -0.54 1.21 12.22
C SER A 168 0.75 0.52 12.63
N LEU A 169 0.82 -0.81 12.50
CA LEU A 169 1.99 -1.58 12.90
C LEU A 169 3.16 -1.40 11.92
N PHE A 170 2.94 -1.52 10.63
CA PHE A 170 4.01 -1.55 9.62
C PHE A 170 4.25 -0.19 8.98
N GLY A 171 3.20 0.58 8.67
CA GLY A 171 3.32 1.93 8.15
C GLY A 171 3.81 2.92 9.21
N GLY A 172 3.18 2.90 10.38
CA GLY A 172 3.53 3.79 11.49
C GLY A 172 4.95 3.57 12.04
N THR A 173 5.49 2.34 11.94
CA THR A 173 6.85 2.03 12.42
C THR A 173 7.91 2.12 11.31
N ALA A 174 7.55 2.25 10.05
CA ALA A 174 8.49 2.23 8.93
C ALA A 174 9.59 3.28 9.06
N GLU A 175 9.23 4.51 9.39
CA GLU A 175 10.21 5.59 9.59
C GLU A 175 11.10 5.35 10.81
N TYR A 176 10.53 4.85 11.90
CA TYR A 176 11.30 4.50 13.10
C TYR A 176 12.35 3.44 12.78
N ILE A 177 11.98 2.36 12.08
CA ILE A 177 12.90 1.30 11.68
C ILE A 177 14.02 1.87 10.77
N ALA A 178 13.66 2.74 9.82
CA ALA A 178 14.62 3.40 8.94
C ALA A 178 15.66 4.22 9.71
N LEU A 179 15.21 5.05 10.64
CA LEU A 179 16.08 5.89 11.46
C LEU A 179 16.91 5.05 12.45
N TRP A 180 16.32 4.01 13.02
CA TRP A 180 17.03 3.10 13.91
C TRP A 180 18.13 2.34 13.19
N THR A 181 17.87 1.73 12.04
CA THR A 181 18.88 1.01 11.25
C THR A 181 20.01 1.94 10.81
N LYS A 182 19.69 3.21 10.51
CA LYS A 182 20.69 4.23 10.22
C LYS A 182 21.54 4.57 11.43
N SER A 183 20.93 4.72 12.60
CA SER A 183 21.66 5.09 13.84
C SER A 183 22.69 4.04 14.29
N ILE A 184 22.44 2.76 13.97
CA ILE A 184 23.37 1.65 14.21
C ILE A 184 24.37 1.41 13.06
N GLY A 185 24.38 2.27 12.01
CA GLY A 185 25.29 2.18 10.88
C GLY A 185 24.93 1.14 9.82
N HIS A 186 23.74 0.55 9.90
CA HIS A 186 23.27 -0.51 9.00
C HIS A 186 22.03 -0.08 8.19
N GLU A 187 22.08 1.08 7.55
CA GLU A 187 20.96 1.64 6.78
C GLU A 187 20.44 0.70 5.70
N THR A 188 21.30 -0.11 5.09
CA THR A 188 20.92 -1.11 4.08
C THR A 188 19.94 -2.17 4.59
N TRP A 189 19.90 -2.42 5.90
CA TRP A 189 18.91 -3.34 6.48
C TRP A 189 17.49 -2.86 6.29
N PHE A 190 17.26 -1.55 6.29
CA PHE A 190 15.96 -0.98 5.98
C PHE A 190 15.54 -1.27 4.53
N PHE A 191 16.47 -1.22 3.55
CA PHE A 191 16.16 -1.52 2.16
C PHE A 191 15.70 -2.97 1.98
N TRP A 192 16.39 -3.90 2.66
CA TRP A 192 16.00 -5.31 2.70
C TRP A 192 14.71 -5.55 3.46
N TYR A 193 14.45 -4.81 4.53
CA TYR A 193 13.18 -4.85 5.26
C TYR A 193 12.01 -4.48 4.36
N VAL A 194 12.10 -3.36 3.64
CA VAL A 194 11.05 -2.94 2.69
C VAL A 194 10.85 -3.99 1.59
N SER A 195 11.94 -4.45 0.95
CA SER A 195 11.90 -5.50 -0.07
C SER A 195 11.28 -6.81 0.47
N GLY A 196 11.65 -7.23 1.67
CA GLY A 196 11.10 -8.41 2.33
C GLY A 196 9.60 -8.31 2.61
N CYS A 197 9.15 -7.14 3.09
CA CYS A 197 7.71 -6.88 3.30
C CYS A 197 6.92 -6.95 1.97
N VAL A 198 7.47 -6.40 0.89
CA VAL A 198 6.86 -6.47 -0.45
C VAL A 198 6.84 -7.92 -0.96
N MET A 199 7.90 -8.69 -0.72
CA MET A 199 7.95 -10.10 -1.08
C MET A 199 6.88 -10.92 -0.34
N VAL A 200 6.66 -10.68 0.94
CA VAL A 200 5.56 -11.32 1.69
C VAL A 200 4.20 -10.99 1.07
N SER A 201 3.98 -9.72 0.67
CA SER A 201 2.76 -9.35 -0.05
C SER A 201 2.67 -10.02 -1.42
N LEU A 202 3.77 -10.17 -2.16
CA LEU A 202 3.80 -10.90 -3.42
C LEU A 202 3.33 -12.35 -3.25
N LEU A 203 3.79 -13.05 -2.21
CA LEU A 203 3.34 -14.41 -1.91
C LEU A 203 1.81 -14.43 -1.65
N CYS A 204 1.28 -13.43 -0.94
CA CYS A 204 -0.17 -13.30 -0.74
C CYS A 204 -0.92 -13.06 -2.06
N TYR A 205 -0.39 -12.22 -2.98
CA TYR A 205 -1.01 -11.97 -4.30
C TYR A 205 -1.04 -13.23 -5.18
N LEU A 206 0.01 -14.04 -5.11
CA LEU A 206 0.08 -15.32 -5.85
C LEU A 206 -0.90 -16.35 -5.28
N TRP A 207 -1.11 -16.35 -3.97
CA TRP A 207 -1.98 -17.31 -3.29
C TRP A 207 -3.45 -16.87 -3.22
N MET A 208 -3.72 -15.58 -3.42
CA MET A 208 -5.07 -15.02 -3.43
C MET A 208 -5.85 -15.53 -4.63
N PRO A 209 -7.14 -15.95 -4.47
CA PRO A 209 -8.03 -16.20 -5.60
C PRO A 209 -8.19 -14.91 -6.41
N ASP A 210 -8.45 -15.04 -7.73
CA ASP A 210 -8.65 -13.86 -8.57
C ASP A 210 -9.90 -13.10 -8.11
N PRO A 211 -9.77 -11.83 -7.69
CA PRO A 211 -10.90 -11.03 -7.25
C PRO A 211 -12.04 -10.95 -8.27
N LYS A 212 -11.73 -10.96 -9.58
CA LYS A 212 -12.76 -10.97 -10.64
C LYS A 212 -13.62 -12.23 -10.64
N THR A 213 -13.07 -13.38 -10.26
CA THR A 213 -13.82 -14.65 -10.26
C THR A 213 -14.58 -14.91 -8.95
N VAL A 214 -14.16 -14.25 -7.87
CA VAL A 214 -14.72 -14.42 -6.52
C VAL A 214 -15.44 -13.15 -6.04
N SER A 215 -15.58 -12.14 -6.93
CA SER A 215 -16.19 -10.86 -6.59
C SER A 215 -17.56 -11.07 -5.92
N CYS A 216 -17.66 -10.58 -4.68
CA CYS A 216 -18.93 -10.50 -3.97
C CYS A 216 -19.73 -9.24 -4.37
N ILE A 217 -19.15 -8.37 -5.24
CA ILE A 217 -19.81 -7.14 -5.71
C ILE A 217 -20.82 -7.46 -6.82
N ASP A 218 -20.53 -8.44 -7.69
CA ASP A 218 -21.37 -8.79 -8.83
C ASP A 218 -22.46 -9.83 -8.49
N ARG A 219 -22.57 -10.23 -7.21
CA ARG A 219 -23.56 -11.21 -6.73
C ARG A 219 -24.72 -10.59 -5.94
N ASP A 220 -24.71 -9.30 -5.75
CA ASP A 220 -25.73 -8.46 -5.14
C ASP A 220 -26.45 -7.63 -6.22
#